data_07b629816ccdc3c5a28949028e4c6c9a
#
_entry.id   07b629816ccdc3c5a28949028e4c6c9a
#
_cell.length_a   1.000
_cell.length_b   1.000
_cell.length_c   1.000
_cell.angle_alpha   90.00
_cell.angle_beta   90.00
_cell.angle_gamma   90.00
#
_symmetry.space_group_name_H-M   'P 1'
#
loop_
_entity.id
_entity.type
_entity.pdbx_description
1 polymer ?
#
loop_
_entity_poly.entity_id
_entity_poly.type
_entity_poly.pdbx_seq_one_letter_code
_entity_poly.pdbx_strand_id
1 'polypeptide(L)'
;MPTLDTLNKVQRINHHGYGFVSSKHRYKTMDYQKFLNHLSKVNINEECIIHMRWATHGSKCRKNCHPFAENGVYFAHNGVLPIKSVNDMTDSEIFFRSQVYPLIDRYGYESEVTERLISAAAGSSRFAMMYRGKVKLYGDYTKLNGVYYSNLRWL
;
A
#
# COMPACT_ATOMS: atom_id res chain seq x y z
N MET A 1 -14.51 2.18 3.95
CA MET A 1 -14.31 1.21 2.85
C MET A 1 -14.84 1.84 1.57
N PRO A 2 -14.11 1.78 0.44
CA PRO A 2 -14.62 2.24 -0.86
C PRO A 2 -15.88 1.44 -1.26
N THR A 3 -16.77 2.07 -2.02
CA THR A 3 -17.93 1.37 -2.60
C THR A 3 -17.48 0.42 -3.72
N LEU A 4 -18.32 -0.57 -4.06
CA LEU A 4 -18.04 -1.48 -5.18
C LEU A 4 -17.91 -0.70 -6.51
N ASP A 5 -18.73 0.33 -6.73
CA ASP A 5 -18.63 1.19 -7.92
C ASP A 5 -17.27 1.88 -7.99
N THR A 6 -16.78 2.43 -6.87
CA THR A 6 -15.43 3.01 -6.79
C THR A 6 -14.36 1.98 -7.12
N LEU A 7 -14.42 0.78 -6.51
CA LEU A 7 -13.46 -0.29 -6.80
C LEU A 7 -13.45 -0.70 -8.27
N ASN A 8 -14.63 -0.79 -8.90
CA ASN A 8 -14.77 -1.10 -10.32
C ASN A 8 -14.16 -0.01 -11.22
N LYS A 9 -14.36 1.26 -10.88
CA LYS A 9 -13.71 2.38 -11.61
C LYS A 9 -12.20 2.34 -11.50
N VAL A 10 -11.68 2.14 -10.29
CA VAL A 10 -10.23 2.01 -10.06
C VAL A 10 -9.65 0.82 -10.82
N GLN A 11 -10.35 -0.32 -10.83
CA GLN A 11 -9.92 -1.54 -11.51
C GLN A 11 -9.73 -1.36 -13.02
N ARG A 12 -10.55 -0.54 -13.68
CA ARG A 12 -10.42 -0.26 -15.12
C ARG A 12 -9.08 0.36 -15.47
N ILE A 13 -8.45 1.09 -14.52
CA ILE A 13 -7.17 1.76 -14.70
C ILE A 13 -6.05 0.92 -14.08
N ASN A 14 -6.25 0.42 -12.85
CA ASN A 14 -5.24 -0.27 -12.07
C ASN A 14 -5.58 -1.77 -11.96
N HIS A 15 -5.17 -2.55 -12.96
CA HIS A 15 -5.53 -3.97 -13.09
C HIS A 15 -4.33 -4.93 -13.13
N HIS A 16 -3.16 -4.46 -12.70
CA HIS A 16 -1.92 -5.27 -12.68
C HIS A 16 -1.68 -5.98 -11.35
N GLY A 17 -2.75 -6.18 -10.56
CA GLY A 17 -2.74 -6.89 -9.31
C GLY A 17 -3.40 -6.11 -8.18
N TYR A 18 -3.82 -6.84 -7.15
CA TYR A 18 -4.64 -6.36 -6.06
C TYR A 18 -4.12 -6.86 -4.73
N GLY A 19 -4.24 -6.06 -3.71
CA GLY A 19 -3.94 -6.49 -2.36
C GLY A 19 -4.53 -5.57 -1.31
N PHE A 20 -4.69 -6.11 -0.12
CA PHE A 20 -5.10 -5.35 1.05
C PHE A 20 -4.55 -5.95 2.33
N VAL A 21 -4.57 -5.15 3.38
CA VAL A 21 -4.31 -5.55 4.75
C VAL A 21 -5.21 -4.80 5.70
N SER A 22 -5.78 -5.52 6.68
CA SER A 22 -6.45 -4.99 7.86
C SER A 22 -5.84 -5.62 9.12
N SER A 23 -6.37 -5.33 10.30
CA SER A 23 -5.89 -5.91 11.56
C SER A 23 -5.97 -7.44 11.58
N LYS A 24 -6.92 -8.03 10.87
CA LYS A 24 -7.22 -9.49 10.89
C LYS A 24 -7.05 -10.18 9.55
N HIS A 25 -7.07 -9.44 8.45
CA HIS A 25 -7.09 -10.03 7.11
C HIS A 25 -6.01 -9.40 6.24
N ARG A 26 -5.38 -10.24 5.43
CA ARG A 26 -4.45 -9.81 4.37
C ARG A 26 -4.60 -10.73 3.17
N TYR A 27 -4.57 -10.15 1.99
CA TYR A 27 -4.66 -10.93 0.75
C TYR A 27 -4.00 -10.21 -0.41
N LYS A 28 -3.39 -10.97 -1.31
CA LYS A 28 -2.78 -10.48 -2.56
C LYS A 28 -3.15 -11.43 -3.68
N THR A 29 -3.54 -10.90 -4.85
CA THR A 29 -3.94 -11.72 -5.99
C THR A 29 -3.84 -10.93 -7.29
N MET A 30 -3.81 -11.65 -8.41
CA MET A 30 -3.96 -11.09 -9.76
C MET A 30 -5.42 -11.13 -10.25
N ASP A 31 -6.30 -11.79 -9.51
CA ASP A 31 -7.71 -12.01 -9.85
C ASP A 31 -8.59 -11.03 -9.07
N TYR A 32 -9.30 -10.16 -9.79
CA TYR A 32 -10.13 -9.12 -9.20
C TYR A 32 -11.33 -9.70 -8.42
N GLN A 33 -11.95 -10.77 -8.91
CA GLN A 33 -13.09 -11.37 -8.21
C GLN A 33 -12.68 -12.02 -6.89
N LYS A 34 -11.54 -12.71 -6.88
CA LYS A 34 -10.95 -13.24 -5.63
C LYS A 34 -10.60 -12.13 -4.65
N PHE A 35 -10.06 -11.00 -5.17
CA PHE A 35 -9.78 -9.83 -4.33
C PHE A 35 -11.06 -9.31 -3.65
N LEU A 36 -12.15 -9.10 -4.41
CA LEU A 36 -13.43 -8.64 -3.85
C LEU A 36 -13.99 -9.62 -2.81
N ASN A 37 -13.95 -10.92 -3.10
CA ASN A 37 -14.45 -11.96 -2.19
C ASN A 37 -13.68 -11.98 -0.86
N HIS A 38 -12.38 -11.72 -0.88
CA HIS A 38 -11.59 -11.64 0.35
C HIS A 38 -11.76 -10.29 1.06
N LEU A 39 -11.83 -9.20 0.32
CA LEU A 39 -12.04 -7.86 0.88
C LEU A 39 -13.39 -7.73 1.59
N SER A 40 -14.44 -8.39 1.10
CA SER A 40 -15.78 -8.37 1.72
C SER A 40 -15.82 -8.95 3.15
N LYS A 41 -14.79 -9.70 3.56
CA LYS A 41 -14.66 -10.25 4.92
C LYS A 41 -14.08 -9.24 5.93
N VAL A 42 -13.54 -8.12 5.45
CA VAL A 42 -12.97 -7.07 6.32
C VAL A 42 -14.09 -6.29 6.96
N ASN A 43 -14.06 -6.15 8.29
CA ASN A 43 -15.04 -5.36 9.02
C ASN A 43 -14.91 -3.87 8.61
N ILE A 44 -16.04 -3.21 8.36
CA ILE A 44 -16.08 -1.81 7.93
C ILE A 44 -15.47 -0.85 8.96
N ASN A 45 -15.43 -1.24 10.23
CA ASN A 45 -14.82 -0.45 11.31
C ASN A 45 -13.30 -0.68 11.47
N GLU A 46 -12.71 -1.62 10.72
CA GLU A 46 -11.26 -1.81 10.72
C GLU A 46 -10.58 -0.81 9.78
N GLU A 47 -9.43 -0.29 10.22
CA GLU A 47 -8.53 0.37 9.30
C GLU A 47 -8.00 -0.64 8.28
N CYS A 48 -7.98 -0.24 7.00
CA CYS A 48 -7.58 -1.12 5.92
C CYS A 48 -6.79 -0.36 4.86
N ILE A 49 -5.65 -0.91 4.46
CA ILE A 49 -4.93 -0.44 3.27
C ILE A 49 -5.37 -1.31 2.10
N ILE A 50 -5.84 -0.67 1.04
CA ILE A 50 -6.19 -1.30 -0.23
C ILE A 50 -5.26 -0.76 -1.31
N HIS A 51 -4.65 -1.66 -2.09
CA HIS A 51 -3.80 -1.28 -3.20
C HIS A 51 -4.21 -2.01 -4.47
N MET A 52 -4.48 -1.23 -5.52
CA MET A 52 -4.78 -1.71 -6.87
C MET A 52 -3.66 -1.22 -7.78
N ARG A 53 -2.87 -2.16 -8.29
CA ARG A 53 -1.58 -1.88 -8.91
C ARG A 53 -1.72 -1.46 -10.37
N TRP A 54 -1.01 -0.39 -10.74
CA TRP A 54 -0.54 -0.13 -12.09
C TRP A 54 0.98 -0.33 -12.11
N ALA A 55 1.46 -1.34 -12.83
CA ALA A 55 2.88 -1.68 -12.85
C ALA A 55 3.65 -0.71 -13.77
N THR A 56 4.56 0.04 -13.19
CA THR A 56 5.57 0.83 -13.91
C THR A 56 6.92 0.11 -13.93
N HIS A 57 7.18 -0.73 -12.89
CA HIS A 57 8.40 -1.50 -12.73
C HIS A 57 8.06 -2.91 -12.20
N GLY A 58 8.92 -3.87 -12.52
CA GLY A 58 8.76 -5.26 -12.10
C GLY A 58 7.65 -6.03 -12.82
N SER A 59 7.71 -7.35 -12.77
CA SER A 59 6.75 -8.24 -13.42
C SER A 59 5.34 -8.09 -12.83
N LYS A 60 4.33 -8.38 -13.67
CA LYS A 60 2.93 -8.43 -13.25
C LYS A 60 2.67 -9.80 -12.61
N CYS A 61 2.94 -9.91 -11.33
CA CYS A 61 2.76 -11.14 -10.56
C CYS A 61 2.32 -10.84 -9.14
N ARG A 62 1.78 -11.86 -8.47
CA ARG A 62 1.28 -11.75 -7.09
C ARG A 62 2.34 -11.26 -6.10
N LYS A 63 3.60 -11.68 -6.26
CA LYS A 63 4.73 -11.27 -5.42
C LYS A 63 4.87 -9.75 -5.37
N ASN A 64 4.70 -9.09 -6.51
CA ASN A 64 4.87 -7.66 -6.69
C ASN A 64 3.60 -6.83 -6.38
N CYS A 65 2.49 -7.47 -5.95
CA CYS A 65 1.34 -6.75 -5.42
C CYS A 65 1.66 -6.19 -4.03
N HIS A 66 1.14 -4.98 -3.74
CA HIS A 66 1.18 -4.40 -2.41
C HIS A 66 0.06 -4.96 -1.52
N PRO A 67 0.15 -4.83 -0.19
CA PRO A 67 1.30 -4.31 0.55
C PRO A 67 2.44 -5.33 0.64
N PHE A 68 3.66 -4.83 0.78
CA PHE A 68 4.82 -5.61 1.22
C PHE A 68 4.80 -5.73 2.74
N ALA A 69 5.42 -6.77 3.29
CA ALA A 69 5.39 -7.00 4.72
C ALA A 69 6.74 -7.46 5.26
N GLU A 70 7.08 -6.98 6.45
CA GLU A 70 8.22 -7.44 7.24
C GLU A 70 7.93 -7.28 8.74
N ASN A 71 8.07 -8.37 9.51
CA ASN A 71 7.87 -8.40 10.97
C ASN A 71 6.60 -7.66 11.45
N GLY A 72 5.47 -7.88 10.76
CA GLY A 72 4.18 -7.29 11.12
C GLY A 72 3.96 -5.85 10.65
N VAL A 73 4.96 -5.23 10.02
CA VAL A 73 4.82 -3.94 9.35
C VAL A 73 4.42 -4.19 7.90
N TYR A 74 3.39 -3.50 7.45
CA TYR A 74 2.90 -3.54 6.06
C TYR A 74 3.14 -2.19 5.40
N PHE A 75 3.51 -2.22 4.12
CA PHE A 75 3.88 -1.03 3.35
C PHE A 75 3.27 -1.06 1.96
N ALA A 76 2.58 0.01 1.59
CA ALA A 76 2.09 0.25 0.24
C ALA A 76 2.58 1.61 -0.27
N HIS A 77 2.89 1.68 -1.56
CA HIS A 77 3.46 2.86 -2.21
C HIS A 77 2.67 3.20 -3.48
N ASN A 78 2.44 4.49 -3.67
CA ASN A 78 1.99 5.08 -4.93
C ASN A 78 2.96 6.19 -5.34
N GLY A 79 3.61 6.03 -6.48
CA GLY A 79 4.62 6.93 -7.01
C GLY A 79 5.75 6.16 -7.71
N VAL A 80 6.85 6.86 -7.94
CA VAL A 80 8.08 6.28 -8.50
C VAL A 80 9.25 6.69 -7.60
N LEU A 81 10.06 5.71 -7.24
CA LEU A 81 11.27 5.92 -6.45
C LEU A 81 12.50 5.80 -7.37
N PRO A 82 13.57 6.56 -7.12
CA PRO A 82 14.80 6.53 -7.94
C PRO A 82 15.66 5.30 -7.59
N ILE A 83 15.04 4.12 -7.59
CA ILE A 83 15.67 2.84 -7.25
C ILE A 83 15.48 1.89 -8.42
N LYS A 84 16.56 1.29 -8.92
CA LYS A 84 16.47 0.26 -9.95
C LYS A 84 15.94 -1.03 -9.37
N SER A 85 14.98 -1.64 -10.06
CA SER A 85 14.50 -2.99 -9.74
C SER A 85 15.64 -4.00 -9.90
N VAL A 86 15.78 -4.91 -8.93
CA VAL A 86 16.81 -5.96 -8.91
C VAL A 86 16.15 -7.27 -8.52
N ASN A 87 16.51 -8.36 -9.20
CA ASN A 87 16.00 -9.71 -8.91
C ASN A 87 14.46 -9.79 -8.82
N ASP A 88 13.76 -9.18 -9.76
CA ASP A 88 12.29 -9.07 -9.80
C ASP A 88 11.64 -8.34 -8.61
N MET A 89 12.41 -7.77 -7.69
CA MET A 89 11.86 -6.87 -6.68
C MET A 89 11.55 -5.50 -7.29
N THR A 90 10.43 -4.94 -6.91
CA THR A 90 10.06 -3.56 -7.31
C THR A 90 10.89 -2.53 -6.54
N ASP A 91 10.99 -1.31 -7.08
CA ASP A 91 11.54 -0.16 -6.38
C ASP A 91 10.91 0.02 -4.98
N SER A 92 9.61 -0.15 -4.88
CA SER A 92 8.85 -0.07 -3.63
C SER A 92 9.26 -1.12 -2.60
N GLU A 93 9.45 -2.38 -3.02
CA GLU A 93 9.88 -3.46 -2.12
C GLU A 93 11.31 -3.23 -1.62
N ILE A 94 12.22 -2.87 -2.54
CA ILE A 94 13.61 -2.57 -2.18
C ILE A 94 13.67 -1.41 -1.20
N PHE A 95 12.94 -0.33 -1.48
CA PHE A 95 12.89 0.84 -0.60
C PHE A 95 12.36 0.49 0.80
N PHE A 96 11.27 -0.26 0.86
CA PHE A 96 10.69 -0.69 2.13
C PHE A 96 11.68 -1.50 2.95
N ARG A 97 12.30 -2.53 2.37
CA ARG A 97 13.21 -3.43 3.09
C ARG A 97 14.55 -2.81 3.45
N SER A 98 15.08 -1.93 2.58
CA SER A 98 16.44 -1.37 2.77
C SER A 98 16.45 -0.03 3.50
N GLN A 99 15.36 0.72 3.50
CA GLN A 99 15.33 2.07 4.08
C GLN A 99 14.24 2.25 5.13
N VAL A 100 12.99 1.91 4.81
CA VAL A 100 11.85 2.19 5.72
C VAL A 100 11.87 1.25 6.92
N TYR A 101 11.93 -0.07 6.68
CA TYR A 101 11.89 -1.04 7.76
C TYR A 101 13.07 -0.91 8.73
N PRO A 102 14.33 -0.70 8.30
CA PRO A 102 15.44 -0.46 9.23
C PRO A 102 15.26 0.76 10.15
N LEU A 103 14.60 1.82 9.69
CA LEU A 103 14.26 2.96 10.55
C LEU A 103 13.26 2.58 11.64
N ILE A 104 12.24 1.79 11.27
CA ILE A 104 11.22 1.29 12.19
C ILE A 104 11.83 0.34 13.20
N ASP A 105 12.71 -0.57 12.77
CA ASP A 105 13.41 -1.52 13.63
C ASP A 105 14.30 -0.80 14.64
N ARG A 106 14.99 0.25 14.19
CA ARG A 106 15.93 1.02 15.04
C ARG A 106 15.24 1.98 16.00
N TYR A 107 14.23 2.71 15.54
CA TYR A 107 13.63 3.84 16.29
C TYR A 107 12.20 3.58 16.77
N GLY A 108 11.54 2.53 16.26
CA GLY A 108 10.15 2.20 16.54
C GLY A 108 9.17 2.82 15.55
N TYR A 109 8.05 2.13 15.32
CA TYR A 109 6.99 2.56 14.39
C TYR A 109 6.31 3.86 14.81
N GLU A 110 6.12 4.07 16.13
CA GLU A 110 5.46 5.27 16.68
C GLU A 110 6.43 6.43 16.97
N SER A 111 7.73 6.25 16.71
CA SER A 111 8.74 7.26 16.98
C SER A 111 8.59 8.48 16.07
N GLU A 112 8.68 9.67 16.65
CA GLU A 112 8.73 10.94 15.89
C GLU A 112 9.91 10.99 14.92
N VAL A 113 11.05 10.38 15.27
CA VAL A 113 12.23 10.27 14.41
C VAL A 113 11.88 9.47 13.16
N THR A 114 11.25 8.29 13.33
CA THR A 114 10.79 7.45 12.23
C THR A 114 9.82 8.21 11.32
N GLU A 115 8.84 8.89 11.90
CA GLU A 115 7.84 9.65 11.16
C GLU A 115 8.47 10.77 10.33
N ARG A 116 9.37 11.55 10.90
CA ARG A 116 10.08 12.62 10.19
C ARG A 116 10.95 12.11 9.04
N LEU A 117 11.71 11.03 9.28
CA LEU A 117 12.59 10.46 8.27
C LEU A 117 11.81 9.83 7.11
N ILE A 118 10.72 9.09 7.41
CA ILE A 118 9.87 8.51 6.36
C ILE A 118 9.13 9.60 5.60
N SER A 119 8.61 10.64 6.26
CA SER A 119 7.96 11.78 5.61
C SER A 119 8.91 12.49 4.64
N ALA A 120 10.16 12.72 5.05
CA ALA A 120 11.18 13.32 4.19
C ALA A 120 11.50 12.41 2.97
N ALA A 121 11.60 11.09 3.19
CA ALA A 121 11.87 10.13 2.13
C ALA A 121 10.71 9.95 1.15
N ALA A 122 9.48 10.23 1.54
CA ALA A 122 8.31 10.13 0.67
C ALA A 122 8.40 11.10 -0.53
N GLY A 123 8.92 12.30 -0.31
CA GLY A 123 8.99 13.31 -1.37
C GLY A 123 7.61 13.55 -2.00
N SER A 124 7.50 13.35 -3.31
CA SER A 124 6.22 13.40 -4.05
C SER A 124 5.44 12.07 -4.06
N SER A 125 6.02 11.02 -3.51
CA SER A 125 5.37 9.71 -3.36
C SER A 125 4.37 9.70 -2.19
N ARG A 126 3.53 8.67 -2.15
CA ARG A 126 2.57 8.44 -1.09
C ARG A 126 2.78 7.05 -0.52
N PHE A 127 2.93 6.96 0.78
CA PHE A 127 3.04 5.70 1.50
C PHE A 127 1.86 5.49 2.42
N ALA A 128 1.35 4.28 2.46
CA ALA A 128 0.43 3.81 3.49
C ALA A 128 1.10 2.65 4.22
N MET A 129 1.17 2.75 5.53
CA MET A 129 1.80 1.75 6.38
C MET A 129 0.84 1.30 7.46
N MET A 130 0.91 0.02 7.83
CA MET A 130 0.13 -0.54 8.94
C MET A 130 1.04 -1.33 9.88
N TYR A 131 0.83 -1.13 11.17
CA TYR A 131 1.41 -1.94 12.23
C TYR A 131 0.38 -2.10 13.32
N ARG A 132 0.18 -3.33 13.80
CA ARG A 132 -0.80 -3.66 14.85
C ARG A 132 -2.20 -3.09 14.57
N GLY A 133 -2.64 -3.13 13.32
CA GLY A 133 -3.96 -2.68 12.90
C GLY A 133 -4.15 -1.16 12.79
N LYS A 134 -3.08 -0.37 12.97
CA LYS A 134 -3.10 1.10 12.84
C LYS A 134 -2.40 1.55 11.58
N VAL A 135 -3.08 2.39 10.80
CA VAL A 135 -2.57 2.95 9.54
C VAL A 135 -1.94 4.32 9.77
N LYS A 136 -0.78 4.52 9.15
CA LYS A 136 -0.15 5.83 8.98
C LYS A 136 -0.03 6.15 7.49
N LEU A 137 -0.31 7.39 7.12
CA LEU A 137 -0.22 7.89 5.76
C LEU A 137 0.90 8.92 5.67
N TYR A 138 1.69 8.87 4.60
CA TYR A 138 2.76 9.80 4.30
C TYR A 138 2.59 10.34 2.88
N GLY A 139 2.69 11.66 2.71
CA GLY A 139 2.43 12.36 1.47
C GLY A 139 0.97 12.83 1.35
N ASP A 140 0.61 13.33 0.18
CA ASP A 140 -0.69 13.96 -0.05
C ASP A 140 -1.79 12.93 -0.38
N TYR A 141 -2.82 12.91 0.45
CA TYR A 141 -4.02 12.09 0.24
C TYR A 141 -5.26 12.96 0.18
N THR A 142 -6.21 12.58 -0.66
CA THR A 142 -7.53 13.21 -0.72
C THR A 142 -8.54 12.35 0.04
N LYS A 143 -9.25 12.96 1.00
CA LYS A 143 -10.32 12.28 1.75
C LYS A 143 -11.68 12.49 1.07
N LEU A 144 -12.33 11.39 0.66
CA LEU A 144 -13.70 11.39 0.12
C LEU A 144 -14.51 10.31 0.84
N ASN A 145 -15.67 10.68 1.40
CA ASN A 145 -16.58 9.76 2.10
C ASN A 145 -15.89 8.86 3.13
N GLY A 146 -14.97 9.42 3.92
CA GLY A 146 -14.25 8.69 4.95
C GLY A 146 -13.10 7.80 4.47
N VAL A 147 -12.83 7.77 3.16
CA VAL A 147 -11.73 7.02 2.56
C VAL A 147 -10.65 7.98 2.09
N TYR A 148 -9.37 7.64 2.35
CA TYR A 148 -8.20 8.39 1.88
C TYR A 148 -7.68 7.77 0.59
N TYR A 149 -7.57 8.59 -0.47
CA TYR A 149 -7.11 8.20 -1.80
C TYR A 149 -5.76 8.83 -2.10
N SER A 150 -4.81 8.04 -2.57
CA SER A 150 -3.49 8.53 -3.01
C SER A 150 -3.56 9.32 -4.33
N ASN A 151 -4.58 9.12 -5.14
CA ASN A 151 -4.94 9.91 -6.31
C ASN A 151 -6.40 9.69 -6.69
N LEU A 152 -6.92 10.54 -7.58
CA LEU A 152 -8.31 10.50 -8.06
C LEU A 152 -8.42 10.29 -9.59
N ARG A 153 -7.44 9.61 -10.20
CA ARG A 153 -7.42 9.38 -11.67
C ARG A 153 -8.56 8.52 -12.18
N TRP A 154 -9.32 7.92 -11.30
CA TRP A 154 -10.47 7.05 -11.58
C TRP A 154 -11.82 7.78 -11.59
N LEU A 155 -11.86 9.06 -11.25
CA LEU A 155 -13.09 9.90 -11.28
C LEU A 155 -13.62 10.15 -12.70
#